data_a0db1d0d4616a069c8106af150999bdd
#
_entry.id   a0db1d0d4616a069c8106af150999bdd
#
_cell.length_a   1.000
_cell.length_b   1.000
_cell.length_c   1.000
_cell.angle_alpha   90.00
_cell.angle_beta   90.00
_cell.angle_gamma   90.00
#
_symmetry.space_group_name_H-M   'P 1'
#
loop_
_entity.id
_entity.type
_entity.pdbx_description
1 polymer ?
#
loop_
_entity_poly.entity_id
_entity_poly.type
_entity_poly.pdbx_seq_one_letter_code
_entity_poly.pdbx_strand_id
1 'polypeptide(L)'
;MTESLQEKSRFSEAGKDVGRRSSHREYRRLFFHIYIRKRAVWFGNMTENQNRILRLVMTGILLLSMFLTAGRAGSYVSSVRVQTYGDSVQKGSQNSGSSWVEEQDEKGVWEQDRKMAKYCVVVDAGHGGSDPGKVGINQALEKDVNLQIAEKLKAFLEAEDIRVVMTRETDGGLYDENVSNKKVQDMKRRIAIIEEADPVLVVSIHQNSYQQESVKGAQVFYYATSERSRMLASMIQKEFQVLQPDNRRLEKGNDSYYLLKKTAKPIVIAECGFLSNAEEAEKLVTQEYQERVAWRIHMGIMKYIGTGQTA
;
A
#
# COMPACT_ATOMS: atom_id res chain seq x y z
N MET A 1 -9.15 37.10 -6.09
CA MET A 1 -8.21 37.74 -5.11
C MET A 1 -8.69 37.57 -3.65
N THR A 2 -9.91 37.22 -3.40
CA THR A 2 -10.53 37.09 -2.04
C THR A 2 -10.37 35.70 -1.41
N GLU A 3 -10.25 34.62 -2.17
CA GLU A 3 -10.08 33.25 -1.64
C GLU A 3 -8.69 32.99 -1.04
N SER A 4 -7.63 33.62 -1.56
CA SER A 4 -6.26 33.41 -1.08
C SER A 4 -5.99 34.04 0.30
N LEU A 5 -6.78 35.04 0.69
CA LEU A 5 -6.65 35.71 1.99
C LEU A 5 -7.39 34.96 3.11
N GLN A 6 -8.50 34.30 2.80
CA GLN A 6 -9.21 33.45 3.74
C GLN A 6 -8.46 32.16 4.07
N GLU A 7 -7.74 31.59 3.11
CA GLU A 7 -6.88 30.42 3.34
C GLU A 7 -5.66 30.75 4.25
N LYS A 8 -5.06 31.93 4.09
CA LYS A 8 -3.95 32.38 4.95
C LYS A 8 -4.38 32.66 6.40
N SER A 9 -5.61 33.11 6.63
CA SER A 9 -6.13 33.34 7.99
C SER A 9 -6.39 32.04 8.75
N ARG A 10 -6.90 31.01 8.07
CA ARG A 10 -7.09 29.66 8.64
C ARG A 10 -5.77 28.98 9.01
N PHE A 11 -4.67 29.25 8.27
CA PHE A 11 -3.34 28.74 8.59
C PHE A 11 -2.72 29.42 9.81
N SER A 12 -3.04 30.71 10.07
CA SER A 12 -2.53 31.44 11.24
C SER A 12 -3.21 31.01 12.54
N GLU A 13 -4.48 30.62 12.51
CA GLU A 13 -5.20 30.16 13.71
C GLU A 13 -4.88 28.70 14.07
N ALA A 14 -4.69 27.81 13.08
CA ALA A 14 -4.30 26.43 13.32
C ALA A 14 -2.89 26.28 13.93
N GLY A 15 -2.03 27.29 13.76
CA GLY A 15 -0.66 27.31 14.33
C GLY A 15 -0.58 27.71 15.80
N LYS A 16 -1.63 28.29 16.37
CA LYS A 16 -1.60 28.80 17.75
C LYS A 16 -2.13 27.82 18.80
N ASP A 17 -2.83 26.77 18.40
CA ASP A 17 -3.47 25.81 19.34
C ASP A 17 -2.75 24.45 19.43
N VAL A 18 -1.58 24.30 18.84
CA VAL A 18 -0.76 23.07 18.93
C VAL A 18 0.26 23.21 20.04
N GLY A 19 -0.24 23.32 21.26
CA GLY A 19 0.53 23.19 22.47
C GLY A 19 0.72 21.73 22.86
N ARG A 20 1.95 21.20 22.66
CA ARG A 20 2.54 20.02 23.32
C ARG A 20 1.79 18.67 23.17
N ARG A 21 2.31 17.88 22.27
CA ARG A 21 2.07 16.45 21.98
C ARG A 21 1.27 16.18 20.70
N SER A 22 1.59 16.82 19.60
CA SER A 22 1.28 16.20 18.32
C SER A 22 2.33 15.11 18.04
N SER A 23 1.88 13.88 17.98
CA SER A 23 2.77 12.75 17.75
C SER A 23 3.41 12.87 16.36
N HIS A 24 4.63 12.36 16.24
CA HIS A 24 5.36 12.23 14.95
C HIS A 24 4.49 11.66 13.81
N ARG A 25 3.38 10.98 14.15
CA ARG A 25 2.35 10.44 13.25
C ARG A 25 1.48 11.52 12.60
N GLU A 26 1.04 12.55 13.34
CA GLU A 26 0.21 13.63 12.77
C GLU A 26 0.99 14.48 11.77
N TYR A 27 2.29 14.75 12.04
CA TYR A 27 3.15 15.41 11.08
C TYR A 27 3.37 14.58 9.80
N ARG A 28 3.52 13.25 9.92
CA ARG A 28 3.64 12.36 8.76
C ARG A 28 2.35 12.30 7.95
N ARG A 29 1.17 12.24 8.61
CA ARG A 29 -0.14 12.28 7.95
C ARG A 29 -0.37 13.59 7.22
N LEU A 30 -0.15 14.72 7.88
CA LEU A 30 -0.35 16.06 7.28
C LEU A 30 0.61 16.28 6.11
N PHE A 31 1.88 15.89 6.26
CA PHE A 31 2.89 16.01 5.21
C PHE A 31 2.59 15.10 4.02
N PHE A 32 2.17 13.86 4.28
CA PHE A 32 1.80 12.90 3.24
C PHE A 32 0.51 13.33 2.51
N HIS A 33 -0.50 13.80 3.22
CA HIS A 33 -1.76 14.29 2.64
C HIS A 33 -1.56 15.57 1.80
N ILE A 34 -0.74 16.51 2.29
CA ILE A 34 -0.37 17.72 1.55
C ILE A 34 0.51 17.39 0.34
N TYR A 35 1.45 16.45 0.51
CA TYR A 35 2.35 16.00 -0.56
C TYR A 35 1.58 15.32 -1.70
N ILE A 36 0.70 14.37 -1.38
CA ILE A 36 -0.09 13.64 -2.39
C ILE A 36 -1.14 14.55 -3.05
N ARG A 37 -1.85 15.38 -2.28
CA ARG A 37 -2.86 16.30 -2.83
C ARG A 37 -2.23 17.34 -3.75
N LYS A 38 -1.08 17.89 -3.40
CA LYS A 38 -0.33 18.80 -4.26
C LYS A 38 0.27 18.08 -5.48
N ARG A 39 0.76 16.84 -5.31
CA ARG A 39 1.30 16.03 -6.40
C ARG A 39 0.21 15.68 -7.43
N ALA A 40 -0.98 15.26 -7.01
CA ALA A 40 -2.08 14.93 -7.91
C ALA A 40 -2.57 16.12 -8.75
N VAL A 41 -2.57 17.34 -8.16
CA VAL A 41 -3.00 18.58 -8.86
C VAL A 41 -1.87 19.15 -9.73
N TRP A 42 -0.61 18.98 -9.32
CA TRP A 42 0.55 19.60 -9.99
C TRP A 42 1.11 18.79 -11.15
N PHE A 43 1.10 17.44 -11.05
CA PHE A 43 1.67 16.57 -12.09
C PHE A 43 0.77 16.41 -13.34
N GLY A 44 -0.52 16.72 -13.24
CA GLY A 44 -1.43 16.65 -14.40
C GLY A 44 -1.15 17.66 -15.52
N ASN A 45 -0.38 18.74 -15.25
CA ASN A 45 -0.15 19.84 -16.18
C ASN A 45 1.33 20.22 -16.39
N MET A 46 2.28 19.41 -15.89
CA MET A 46 3.71 19.75 -16.04
C MET A 46 4.32 19.19 -17.32
N THR A 47 5.09 20.02 -18.01
CA THR A 47 5.91 19.58 -19.14
C THR A 47 7.05 18.67 -18.67
N GLU A 48 7.60 17.85 -19.56
CA GLU A 48 8.70 16.92 -19.25
C GLU A 48 9.93 17.61 -18.65
N ASN A 49 10.23 18.82 -19.11
CA ASN A 49 11.31 19.64 -18.56
C ASN A 49 11.04 20.11 -17.13
N GLN A 50 9.82 20.48 -16.81
CA GLN A 50 9.43 20.86 -15.45
C GLN A 50 9.53 19.66 -14.49
N ASN A 51 9.17 18.47 -14.94
CA ASN A 51 9.33 17.22 -14.18
C ASN A 51 10.82 16.89 -13.90
N ARG A 52 11.72 17.12 -14.87
CA ARG A 52 13.17 16.93 -14.68
C ARG A 52 13.74 17.90 -13.64
N ILE A 53 13.39 19.19 -13.74
CA ILE A 53 13.83 20.21 -12.77
C ILE A 53 13.33 19.88 -11.36
N LEU A 54 12.07 19.49 -11.23
CA LEU A 54 11.50 19.12 -9.92
C LEU A 54 12.20 17.91 -9.30
N ARG A 55 12.52 16.87 -10.08
CA ARG A 55 13.30 15.71 -9.62
C ARG A 55 14.68 16.14 -9.11
N LEU A 56 15.38 17.00 -9.83
CA LEU A 56 16.69 17.50 -9.41
C LEU A 56 16.62 18.30 -8.11
N VAL A 57 15.62 19.17 -7.97
CA VAL A 57 15.40 19.98 -6.75
C VAL A 57 15.07 19.07 -5.55
N MET A 58 14.17 18.09 -5.73
CA MET A 58 13.81 17.16 -4.65
C MET A 58 14.98 16.26 -4.25
N THR A 59 15.80 15.79 -5.21
CA THR A 59 17.02 15.04 -4.92
C THR A 59 18.02 15.91 -4.15
N GLY A 60 18.18 17.17 -4.51
CA GLY A 60 19.05 18.11 -3.81
C GLY A 60 18.61 18.35 -2.36
N ILE A 61 17.32 18.53 -2.12
CA ILE A 61 16.74 18.67 -0.76
C ILE A 61 16.97 17.41 0.07
N LEU A 62 16.82 16.23 -0.52
CA LEU A 62 16.99 14.94 0.16
C LEU A 62 18.46 14.73 0.55
N LEU A 63 19.40 15.05 -0.35
CA LEU A 63 20.85 15.00 -0.07
C LEU A 63 21.24 16.00 1.01
N LEU A 64 20.69 17.23 0.97
CA LEU A 64 20.94 18.24 1.98
C LEU A 64 20.40 17.81 3.36
N SER A 65 19.23 17.21 3.41
CA SER A 65 18.66 16.70 4.66
C SER A 65 19.48 15.54 5.24
N MET A 66 20.01 14.64 4.40
CA MET A 66 20.94 13.59 4.82
C MET A 66 22.25 14.16 5.35
N PHE A 67 22.80 15.20 4.71
CA PHE A 67 24.02 15.86 5.16
C PHE A 67 23.84 16.54 6.51
N LEU A 68 22.72 17.24 6.72
CA LEU A 68 22.40 17.88 7.99
C LEU A 68 22.16 16.90 9.13
N THR A 69 21.58 15.73 8.84
CA THR A 69 21.39 14.66 9.85
C THR A 69 22.69 13.94 10.17
N ALA A 70 23.55 13.69 9.18
CA ALA A 70 24.89 13.11 9.38
C ALA A 70 25.80 14.04 10.19
N GLY A 71 25.75 15.35 9.95
CA GLY A 71 26.50 16.35 10.73
C GLY A 71 26.09 16.39 12.22
N ARG A 72 24.82 16.12 12.53
CA ARG A 72 24.34 16.01 13.92
C ARG A 72 24.71 14.69 14.59
N ALA A 73 24.78 13.59 13.85
CA ALA A 73 25.22 12.30 14.37
C ALA A 73 26.71 12.30 14.77
N GLY A 74 27.56 13.05 14.02
CA GLY A 74 28.98 13.22 14.32
C GLY A 74 29.25 13.91 15.67
N SER A 75 28.35 14.77 16.14
CA SER A 75 28.48 15.47 17.43
C SER A 75 28.15 14.58 18.64
N TYR A 76 27.39 13.49 18.44
CA TYR A 76 27.04 12.56 19.51
C TYR A 76 28.11 11.49 19.78
N VAL A 77 28.94 11.16 18.78
CA VAL A 77 29.98 10.11 18.92
C VAL A 77 31.22 10.61 19.67
N SER A 78 31.42 11.94 19.77
CA SER A 78 32.61 12.52 20.45
C SER A 78 32.56 12.49 21.97
N SER A 79 31.48 12.03 22.59
CA SER A 79 31.33 12.00 24.06
C SER A 79 31.46 10.62 24.71
N VAL A 80 31.71 9.58 23.93
CA VAL A 80 32.00 8.25 24.50
C VAL A 80 33.47 8.11 24.80
N ARG A 81 33.84 8.41 26.03
CA ARG A 81 35.18 8.23 26.58
C ARG A 81 35.42 6.74 26.79
N VAL A 82 36.26 6.13 25.98
CA VAL A 82 36.74 4.76 26.20
C VAL A 82 37.67 4.78 27.43
N GLN A 83 37.21 4.21 28.50
CA GLN A 83 38.02 3.97 29.68
C GLN A 83 38.67 2.58 29.54
N THR A 84 39.96 2.55 29.24
CA THR A 84 40.77 1.32 29.24
C THR A 84 40.96 0.88 30.70
N TYR A 85 40.52 -0.32 30.99
CA TYR A 85 40.71 -0.97 32.28
C TYR A 85 42.05 -1.74 32.25
N GLY A 86 42.97 -1.31 33.13
CA GLY A 86 44.15 -2.08 33.48
C GLY A 86 43.86 -3.01 34.66
N ASP A 87 44.44 -4.18 34.60
CA ASP A 87 44.31 -5.29 35.53
C ASP A 87 44.56 -4.91 37.02
N SER A 88 43.69 -5.38 37.89
CA SER A 88 44.09 -5.89 39.23
C SER A 88 43.03 -6.84 39.77
N VAL A 89 43.50 -8.06 40.04
CA VAL A 89 42.77 -9.17 40.68
C VAL A 89 42.57 -8.85 42.15
N GLN A 90 41.33 -8.92 42.70
CA GLN A 90 41.08 -9.36 44.07
C GLN A 90 39.69 -9.97 44.23
N LYS A 91 39.68 -11.11 44.90
CA LYS A 91 38.50 -11.92 45.28
C LYS A 91 37.58 -11.21 46.29
N GLY A 92 36.27 -11.43 46.16
CA GLY A 92 35.35 -11.24 47.29
C GLY A 92 33.88 -11.18 46.92
N SER A 93 33.19 -12.30 47.13
CA SER A 93 31.82 -12.50 47.63
C SER A 93 30.63 -11.80 47.00
N GLN A 94 29.79 -12.63 46.43
CA GLN A 94 28.31 -12.67 46.40
C GLN A 94 27.52 -11.37 46.71
N ASN A 95 26.79 -10.83 45.71
CA ASN A 95 25.33 -10.79 45.84
C ASN A 95 24.65 -10.58 44.48
N SER A 96 23.57 -11.31 44.31
CA SER A 96 22.68 -11.40 43.17
C SER A 96 21.96 -10.09 42.88
N GLY A 97 22.04 -9.62 41.65
CA GLY A 97 21.20 -8.56 41.10
C GLY A 97 21.18 -8.68 39.58
N SER A 98 20.41 -9.63 39.08
CA SER A 98 20.14 -9.76 37.66
C SER A 98 19.29 -8.60 37.18
N SER A 99 19.90 -7.58 36.57
CA SER A 99 19.15 -6.64 35.75
C SER A 99 18.85 -7.35 34.39
N TRP A 100 17.68 -7.94 34.32
CA TRP A 100 17.09 -8.33 33.03
C TRP A 100 16.84 -7.06 32.25
N VAL A 101 17.62 -6.80 31.23
CA VAL A 101 17.19 -5.95 30.12
C VAL A 101 16.06 -6.74 29.49
N GLU A 102 14.82 -6.30 29.72
CA GLU A 102 13.67 -6.78 28.95
C GLU A 102 13.93 -6.46 27.51
N GLU A 103 14.30 -7.48 26.75
CA GLU A 103 14.17 -7.53 25.30
C GLU A 103 12.67 -7.38 25.05
N GLN A 104 12.20 -6.14 24.81
CA GLN A 104 10.82 -5.87 24.47
C GLN A 104 10.55 -6.62 23.18
N ASP A 105 9.81 -7.69 23.31
CA ASP A 105 9.40 -8.62 22.29
C ASP A 105 8.73 -7.80 21.16
N GLU A 106 9.38 -7.68 20.02
CA GLU A 106 8.83 -6.98 18.84
C GLU A 106 7.41 -7.47 18.52
N LYS A 107 7.09 -8.74 18.84
CA LYS A 107 5.75 -9.31 18.72
C LYS A 107 4.71 -8.55 19.55
N GLY A 108 5.05 -8.04 20.71
CA GLY A 108 4.13 -7.28 21.57
C GLY A 108 3.72 -5.94 20.96
N VAL A 109 4.62 -5.28 20.23
CA VAL A 109 4.34 -4.00 19.56
C VAL A 109 3.38 -4.20 18.39
N TRP A 110 3.57 -5.27 17.58
CA TRP A 110 2.68 -5.60 16.47
C TRP A 110 1.29 -6.04 16.92
N GLU A 111 1.18 -6.67 18.07
CA GLU A 111 -0.10 -7.11 18.64
C GLU A 111 -0.89 -5.93 19.23
N GLN A 112 -0.21 -4.92 19.74
CA GLN A 112 -0.82 -3.70 20.26
C GLN A 112 -1.33 -2.78 19.13
N ASP A 113 -0.59 -2.69 18.02
CA ASP A 113 -1.03 -1.97 16.81
C ASP A 113 -2.23 -2.67 16.11
N ARG A 114 -2.32 -4.02 16.19
CA ARG A 114 -3.50 -4.77 15.71
C ARG A 114 -4.79 -4.39 16.44
N LYS A 115 -4.74 -4.04 17.73
CA LYS A 115 -5.90 -3.65 18.55
C LYS A 115 -6.36 -2.22 18.30
N MET A 116 -5.55 -1.37 17.67
CA MET A 116 -5.85 0.06 17.50
C MET A 116 -6.43 0.43 16.14
N ALA A 117 -6.19 -0.35 15.10
CA ALA A 117 -6.76 -0.08 13.78
C ALA A 117 -8.24 -0.44 13.74
N LYS A 118 -9.10 0.55 13.45
CA LYS A 118 -10.56 0.39 13.37
C LYS A 118 -10.99 -0.58 12.26
N TYR A 119 -10.23 -0.65 11.16
CA TYR A 119 -10.54 -1.46 9.99
C TYR A 119 -9.36 -2.36 9.62
N CYS A 120 -9.69 -3.55 9.12
CA CYS A 120 -8.74 -4.46 8.47
C CYS A 120 -9.13 -4.64 7.01
N VAL A 121 -8.20 -4.51 6.11
CA VAL A 121 -8.36 -4.77 4.68
C VAL A 121 -7.38 -5.86 4.25
N VAL A 122 -7.85 -6.86 3.51
CA VAL A 122 -6.95 -7.79 2.84
C VAL A 122 -6.68 -7.32 1.41
N VAL A 123 -5.41 -7.24 1.07
CA VAL A 123 -4.95 -6.99 -0.30
C VAL A 123 -4.33 -8.27 -0.83
N ASP A 124 -4.98 -8.87 -1.82
CA ASP A 124 -4.54 -10.08 -2.47
C ASP A 124 -3.76 -9.72 -3.75
N ALA A 125 -2.49 -10.09 -3.80
CA ALA A 125 -1.69 -9.98 -5.02
C ALA A 125 -1.83 -11.29 -5.83
N GLY A 126 -2.64 -11.27 -6.89
CA GLY A 126 -2.93 -12.45 -7.71
C GLY A 126 -1.70 -13.14 -8.26
N HIS A 127 -1.78 -14.47 -8.46
CA HIS A 127 -0.68 -15.33 -8.93
C HIS A 127 0.52 -15.37 -7.97
N GLY A 128 1.68 -15.85 -8.42
CA GLY A 128 2.92 -15.93 -7.63
C GLY A 128 3.65 -17.25 -7.81
N GLY A 129 4.95 -17.25 -7.55
CA GLY A 129 5.82 -18.40 -7.71
C GLY A 129 5.84 -18.94 -9.14
N SER A 130 5.50 -20.22 -9.31
CA SER A 130 5.43 -20.89 -10.62
C SER A 130 4.23 -20.49 -11.48
N ASP A 131 3.22 -19.77 -10.92
CA ASP A 131 2.11 -19.21 -11.68
C ASP A 131 2.42 -17.74 -12.07
N PRO A 132 2.88 -17.46 -13.29
CA PRO A 132 3.19 -16.10 -13.72
C PRO A 132 1.94 -15.24 -13.98
N GLY A 133 0.74 -15.84 -14.01
CA GLY A 133 -0.45 -15.23 -14.56
C GLY A 133 -0.35 -15.06 -16.07
N LYS A 134 -0.85 -13.96 -16.61
CA LYS A 134 -0.67 -13.62 -18.02
C LYS A 134 0.72 -13.06 -18.27
N VAL A 135 1.28 -13.41 -19.42
CA VAL A 135 2.49 -12.80 -19.95
C VAL A 135 2.07 -11.69 -20.90
N GLY A 136 2.50 -10.48 -20.60
CA GLY A 136 2.20 -9.30 -21.40
C GLY A 136 2.86 -9.33 -22.79
N ILE A 137 2.34 -8.53 -23.70
CA ILE A 137 2.94 -8.33 -25.03
C ILE A 137 4.37 -7.79 -24.94
N ASN A 138 4.68 -7.07 -23.86
CA ASN A 138 6.01 -6.57 -23.49
C ASN A 138 6.80 -7.52 -22.58
N GLN A 139 6.41 -8.79 -22.48
CA GLN A 139 6.99 -9.84 -21.63
C GLN A 139 6.86 -9.60 -20.13
N ALA A 140 6.09 -8.62 -19.67
CA ALA A 140 5.82 -8.42 -18.26
C ALA A 140 4.99 -9.59 -17.69
N LEU A 141 5.35 -10.04 -16.50
CA LEU A 141 4.59 -11.08 -15.81
C LEU A 141 3.48 -10.43 -14.96
N GLU A 142 2.27 -10.93 -15.07
CA GLU A 142 1.13 -10.44 -14.30
C GLU A 142 1.39 -10.48 -12.80
N LYS A 143 1.99 -11.56 -12.29
CA LYS A 143 2.32 -11.70 -10.86
C LYS A 143 3.18 -10.55 -10.30
N ASP A 144 4.13 -10.05 -11.10
CA ASP A 144 5.05 -8.99 -10.68
C ASP A 144 4.34 -7.63 -10.64
N VAL A 145 3.54 -7.35 -11.66
CA VAL A 145 2.72 -6.13 -11.71
C VAL A 145 1.69 -6.12 -10.58
N ASN A 146 1.05 -7.26 -10.31
CA ASN A 146 0.09 -7.40 -9.22
C ASN A 146 0.72 -7.10 -7.86
N LEU A 147 1.90 -7.66 -7.57
CA LEU A 147 2.61 -7.44 -6.32
C LEU A 147 2.99 -5.97 -6.15
N GLN A 148 3.57 -5.36 -7.18
CA GLN A 148 4.00 -3.96 -7.14
C GLN A 148 2.83 -2.98 -6.92
N ILE A 149 1.65 -3.23 -7.50
CA ILE A 149 0.45 -2.42 -7.27
C ILE A 149 -0.08 -2.68 -5.85
N ALA A 150 -0.11 -3.93 -5.40
CA ALA A 150 -0.59 -4.31 -4.08
C ALA A 150 0.25 -3.69 -2.95
N GLU A 151 1.58 -3.66 -3.06
CA GLU A 151 2.48 -2.99 -2.10
C GLU A 151 2.21 -1.49 -2.00
N LYS A 152 1.97 -0.82 -3.14
CA LYS A 152 1.62 0.60 -3.16
C LYS A 152 0.25 0.86 -2.52
N LEU A 153 -0.71 -0.02 -2.78
CA LEU A 153 -2.03 0.05 -2.16
C LEU A 153 -1.96 -0.15 -0.64
N LYS A 154 -1.17 -1.12 -0.17
CA LYS A 154 -0.87 -1.33 1.25
C LYS A 154 -0.36 -0.04 1.89
N ALA A 155 0.65 0.60 1.29
CA ALA A 155 1.23 1.82 1.83
C ALA A 155 0.21 2.98 1.95
N PHE A 156 -0.70 3.12 0.98
CA PHE A 156 -1.76 4.13 1.06
C PHE A 156 -2.79 3.83 2.16
N LEU A 157 -3.19 2.58 2.32
CA LEU A 157 -4.16 2.19 3.34
C LEU A 157 -3.58 2.31 4.76
N GLU A 158 -2.34 1.88 4.97
CA GLU A 158 -1.65 1.99 6.26
C GLU A 158 -1.41 3.44 6.68
N ALA A 159 -1.25 4.35 5.72
CA ALA A 159 -1.17 5.79 5.99
C ALA A 159 -2.48 6.38 6.58
N GLU A 160 -3.62 5.71 6.38
CA GLU A 160 -4.93 6.05 6.93
C GLU A 160 -5.28 5.23 8.20
N ASP A 161 -4.29 4.63 8.88
CA ASP A 161 -4.43 3.74 10.05
C ASP A 161 -5.34 2.53 9.79
N ILE A 162 -5.38 2.03 8.56
CA ILE A 162 -6.05 0.79 8.21
C ILE A 162 -5.03 -0.35 8.34
N ARG A 163 -5.36 -1.39 9.10
CA ARG A 163 -4.55 -2.61 9.13
C ARG A 163 -4.66 -3.31 7.79
N VAL A 164 -3.53 -3.60 7.16
CA VAL A 164 -3.50 -4.33 5.89
C VAL A 164 -2.87 -5.71 6.09
N VAL A 165 -3.54 -6.73 5.59
CA VAL A 165 -2.99 -8.08 5.48
C VAL A 165 -2.81 -8.39 4.00
N MET A 166 -1.58 -8.68 3.60
CA MET A 166 -1.27 -9.14 2.25
C MET A 166 -1.37 -10.65 2.17
N THR A 167 -1.91 -11.20 1.08
CA THR A 167 -1.87 -12.67 0.87
C THR A 167 -0.46 -13.16 0.58
N ARG A 168 0.36 -12.35 -0.10
CA ARG A 168 1.81 -12.55 -0.29
C ARG A 168 2.52 -11.21 -0.36
N GLU A 169 3.75 -11.17 0.13
CA GLU A 169 4.64 -10.00 0.10
C GLU A 169 5.93 -10.26 -0.71
N THR A 170 6.03 -11.43 -1.34
CA THR A 170 7.16 -11.82 -2.17
C THR A 170 6.67 -12.43 -3.49
N ASP A 171 7.59 -12.77 -4.39
CA ASP A 171 7.26 -13.48 -5.63
C ASP A 171 6.76 -14.92 -5.38
N GLY A 172 6.89 -15.46 -4.19
CA GLY A 172 6.47 -16.83 -3.85
C GLY A 172 4.97 -17.08 -4.07
N GLY A 173 4.63 -18.32 -4.41
CA GLY A 173 3.24 -18.81 -4.35
C GLY A 173 2.93 -19.38 -2.96
N LEU A 174 1.64 -19.45 -2.63
CA LEU A 174 1.16 -19.98 -1.35
C LEU A 174 0.96 -21.50 -1.41
N TYR A 175 1.99 -22.23 -1.77
CA TYR A 175 1.95 -23.69 -1.88
C TYR A 175 3.30 -24.29 -1.49
N ASP A 176 3.27 -25.58 -1.13
CA ASP A 176 4.48 -26.35 -0.88
C ASP A 176 5.03 -26.88 -2.21
N GLU A 177 6.36 -26.91 -2.36
CA GLU A 177 6.99 -27.28 -3.63
C GLU A 177 6.65 -28.72 -4.09
N ASN A 178 6.41 -29.62 -3.15
CA ASN A 178 6.21 -31.06 -3.42
C ASN A 178 4.73 -31.45 -3.64
N VAL A 179 3.79 -30.50 -3.73
CA VAL A 179 2.39 -30.84 -3.96
C VAL A 179 2.06 -30.97 -5.44
N SER A 180 1.20 -31.93 -5.76
CA SER A 180 0.78 -32.19 -7.14
C SER A 180 -0.14 -31.11 -7.72
N ASN A 181 -0.89 -30.39 -6.87
CA ASN A 181 -1.82 -29.33 -7.30
C ASN A 181 -1.55 -28.01 -6.58
N LYS A 182 -0.44 -27.36 -6.97
CA LYS A 182 0.01 -26.08 -6.42
C LYS A 182 -1.09 -25.01 -6.47
N LYS A 183 -1.81 -24.90 -7.59
CA LYS A 183 -2.86 -23.90 -7.76
C LYS A 183 -4.03 -24.06 -6.78
N VAL A 184 -4.45 -25.28 -6.53
CA VAL A 184 -5.53 -25.53 -5.55
C VAL A 184 -5.07 -25.19 -4.14
N GLN A 185 -3.84 -25.54 -3.79
CA GLN A 185 -3.29 -25.21 -2.47
C GLN A 185 -3.13 -23.72 -2.30
N ASP A 186 -2.60 -23.00 -3.30
CA ASP A 186 -2.48 -21.55 -3.30
C ASP A 186 -3.82 -20.88 -3.03
N MET A 187 -4.86 -21.24 -3.80
CA MET A 187 -6.19 -20.67 -3.62
C MET A 187 -6.81 -20.96 -2.25
N LYS A 188 -6.60 -22.17 -1.69
CA LYS A 188 -7.07 -22.50 -0.35
C LYS A 188 -6.35 -21.66 0.73
N ARG A 189 -5.05 -21.46 0.60
CA ARG A 189 -4.27 -20.66 1.55
C ARG A 189 -4.65 -19.18 1.49
N ARG A 190 -4.93 -18.62 0.30
CA ARG A 190 -5.48 -17.25 0.17
C ARG A 190 -6.79 -17.11 0.94
N ILE A 191 -7.71 -18.07 0.80
CA ILE A 191 -8.98 -18.07 1.54
C ILE A 191 -8.72 -18.13 3.05
N ALA A 192 -7.83 -19.02 3.50
CA ALA A 192 -7.50 -19.16 4.92
C ALA A 192 -6.93 -17.86 5.51
N ILE A 193 -6.05 -17.17 4.79
CA ILE A 193 -5.53 -15.85 5.19
C ILE A 193 -6.65 -14.81 5.30
N ILE A 194 -7.59 -14.80 4.34
CA ILE A 194 -8.74 -13.88 4.35
C ILE A 194 -9.64 -14.17 5.57
N GLU A 195 -9.94 -15.43 5.83
CA GLU A 195 -10.78 -15.85 6.96
C GLU A 195 -10.12 -15.51 8.30
N GLU A 196 -8.83 -15.82 8.46
CA GLU A 196 -8.06 -15.51 9.67
C GLU A 196 -7.96 -14.00 9.94
N ALA A 197 -7.79 -13.20 8.89
CA ALA A 197 -7.67 -11.76 9.00
C ALA A 197 -8.99 -11.08 9.41
N ASP A 198 -10.12 -11.71 9.16
CA ASP A 198 -11.49 -11.20 9.36
C ASP A 198 -11.66 -9.73 8.88
N PRO A 199 -11.39 -9.45 7.59
CA PRO A 199 -11.35 -8.09 7.09
C PRO A 199 -12.76 -7.51 6.87
N VAL A 200 -12.85 -6.18 6.82
CA VAL A 200 -14.07 -5.48 6.39
C VAL A 200 -14.30 -5.58 4.88
N LEU A 201 -13.23 -5.75 4.10
CA LEU A 201 -13.26 -5.99 2.66
C LEU A 201 -11.95 -6.62 2.16
N VAL A 202 -12.01 -7.17 0.96
CA VAL A 202 -10.87 -7.76 0.25
C VAL A 202 -10.76 -7.16 -1.16
N VAL A 203 -9.55 -6.81 -1.58
CA VAL A 203 -9.27 -6.42 -2.97
C VAL A 203 -8.18 -7.32 -3.53
N SER A 204 -8.50 -8.09 -4.57
CA SER A 204 -7.56 -8.91 -5.32
C SER A 204 -7.09 -8.13 -6.55
N ILE A 205 -5.78 -7.97 -6.69
CA ILE A 205 -5.14 -7.21 -7.77
C ILE A 205 -4.74 -8.16 -8.88
N HIS A 206 -5.20 -7.88 -10.09
CA HIS A 206 -4.96 -8.64 -11.30
C HIS A 206 -4.74 -7.75 -12.52
N GLN A 207 -4.28 -8.36 -13.62
CA GLN A 207 -4.20 -7.75 -14.93
C GLN A 207 -4.95 -8.62 -15.93
N ASN A 208 -5.74 -7.97 -16.77
CA ASN A 208 -6.55 -8.64 -17.77
C ASN A 208 -5.73 -9.02 -19.03
N SER A 209 -6.28 -9.91 -19.82
CA SER A 209 -5.75 -10.25 -21.13
C SER A 209 -6.89 -10.72 -22.05
N TYR A 210 -6.83 -10.36 -23.32
CA TYR A 210 -7.79 -10.76 -24.32
C TYR A 210 -7.11 -11.07 -25.65
N GLN A 211 -7.75 -11.88 -26.52
CA GLN A 211 -7.16 -12.27 -27.81
C GLN A 211 -6.97 -11.06 -28.74
N GLN A 212 -7.90 -10.11 -28.69
CA GLN A 212 -7.85 -8.91 -29.51
C GLN A 212 -7.08 -7.82 -28.76
N GLU A 213 -5.93 -7.42 -29.29
CA GLU A 213 -5.01 -6.44 -28.66
C GLU A 213 -5.61 -5.03 -28.49
N SER A 214 -6.62 -4.67 -29.30
CA SER A 214 -7.31 -3.38 -29.17
C SER A 214 -8.20 -3.28 -27.92
N VAL A 215 -8.47 -4.40 -27.23
CA VAL A 215 -9.28 -4.41 -26.01
C VAL A 215 -8.47 -3.83 -24.85
N LYS A 216 -9.03 -2.82 -24.19
CA LYS A 216 -8.39 -2.09 -23.10
C LYS A 216 -9.40 -1.60 -22.05
N GLY A 217 -8.88 -1.01 -20.99
CA GLY A 217 -9.64 -0.37 -19.91
C GLY A 217 -9.80 -1.24 -18.66
N ALA A 218 -9.42 -0.71 -17.52
CA ALA A 218 -9.54 -1.37 -16.22
C ALA A 218 -11.00 -1.73 -15.90
N GLN A 219 -11.22 -2.89 -15.26
CA GLN A 219 -12.54 -3.39 -14.93
C GLN A 219 -12.54 -4.12 -13.58
N VAL A 220 -13.57 -3.87 -12.75
CA VAL A 220 -13.72 -4.52 -11.46
C VAL A 220 -14.79 -5.60 -11.52
N PHE A 221 -14.43 -6.79 -11.04
CA PHE A 221 -15.34 -7.92 -10.94
C PHE A 221 -15.75 -8.16 -9.49
N TYR A 222 -16.99 -8.60 -9.29
CA TYR A 222 -17.56 -8.93 -7.99
C TYR A 222 -18.41 -10.21 -8.08
N TYR A 223 -18.68 -10.86 -6.95
CA TYR A 223 -19.58 -12.02 -6.93
C TYR A 223 -21.00 -11.57 -7.24
N ALA A 224 -21.61 -12.12 -8.30
CA ALA A 224 -22.83 -11.63 -8.92
C ALA A 224 -24.02 -11.44 -7.96
N THR A 225 -24.09 -12.21 -6.87
CA THR A 225 -25.16 -12.15 -5.87
C THR A 225 -24.82 -11.32 -4.64
N SER A 226 -23.62 -10.72 -4.54
CA SER A 226 -23.18 -9.95 -3.39
C SER A 226 -23.36 -8.45 -3.61
N GLU A 227 -24.38 -7.86 -2.99
CA GLU A 227 -24.63 -6.42 -3.06
C GLU A 227 -23.49 -5.59 -2.43
N ARG A 228 -22.92 -6.04 -1.32
CA ARG A 228 -21.76 -5.34 -0.70
C ARG A 228 -20.55 -5.33 -1.61
N SER A 229 -20.25 -6.46 -2.27
CA SER A 229 -19.17 -6.54 -3.25
C SER A 229 -19.47 -5.69 -4.49
N ARG A 230 -20.73 -5.63 -4.96
CA ARG A 230 -21.16 -4.78 -6.07
C ARG A 230 -20.93 -3.29 -5.75
N MET A 231 -21.29 -2.87 -4.55
CA MET A 231 -21.09 -1.48 -4.11
C MET A 231 -19.61 -1.11 -4.09
N LEU A 232 -18.76 -1.96 -3.49
CA LEU A 232 -17.31 -1.77 -3.49
C LEU A 232 -16.76 -1.71 -4.93
N ALA A 233 -17.18 -2.65 -5.79
CA ALA A 233 -16.77 -2.70 -7.19
C ALA A 233 -17.16 -1.43 -7.95
N SER A 234 -18.38 -0.92 -7.76
CA SER A 234 -18.87 0.31 -8.39
C SER A 234 -18.04 1.52 -7.99
N MET A 235 -17.65 1.62 -6.71
CA MET A 235 -16.83 2.73 -6.22
C MET A 235 -15.42 2.71 -6.81
N ILE A 236 -14.78 1.53 -6.87
CA ILE A 236 -13.45 1.39 -7.49
C ILE A 236 -13.54 1.59 -9.01
N GLN A 237 -14.58 1.07 -9.68
CA GLN A 237 -14.78 1.24 -11.12
C GLN A 237 -14.90 2.72 -11.52
N LYS A 238 -15.63 3.52 -10.75
CA LYS A 238 -15.72 4.98 -10.95
C LYS A 238 -14.34 5.66 -10.83
N GLU A 239 -13.49 5.20 -9.91
CA GLU A 239 -12.14 5.71 -9.78
C GLU A 239 -11.26 5.30 -10.98
N PHE A 240 -11.44 4.11 -11.53
CA PHE A 240 -10.77 3.71 -12.78
C PHE A 240 -11.21 4.54 -13.97
N GLN A 241 -12.47 4.96 -14.04
CA GLN A 241 -12.94 5.90 -15.06
C GLN A 241 -12.32 7.30 -14.92
N VAL A 242 -12.01 7.73 -13.69
CA VAL A 242 -11.23 8.97 -13.46
C VAL A 242 -9.77 8.81 -13.89
N LEU A 243 -9.18 7.63 -13.70
CA LEU A 243 -7.81 7.32 -14.18
C LEU A 243 -7.71 7.28 -15.70
N GLN A 244 -8.73 6.71 -16.32
CA GLN A 244 -8.84 6.45 -17.76
C GLN A 244 -10.17 7.05 -18.26
N PRO A 245 -10.24 8.35 -18.63
CA PRO A 245 -11.50 9.03 -18.99
C PRO A 245 -12.24 8.39 -20.18
N ASP A 246 -11.53 7.68 -21.06
CA ASP A 246 -12.11 6.94 -22.19
C ASP A 246 -12.61 5.54 -21.81
N ASN A 247 -12.37 5.09 -20.57
CA ASN A 247 -12.84 3.80 -20.09
C ASN A 247 -14.36 3.83 -19.86
N ARG A 248 -15.11 3.09 -20.68
CA ARG A 248 -16.58 2.96 -20.58
C ARG A 248 -17.02 1.67 -19.89
N ARG A 249 -16.09 0.89 -19.33
CA ARG A 249 -16.43 -0.34 -18.63
C ARG A 249 -17.16 -0.02 -17.33
N LEU A 250 -18.10 -0.90 -17.00
CA LEU A 250 -18.79 -0.92 -15.71
C LEU A 250 -18.26 -2.09 -14.89
N GLU A 251 -18.52 -2.05 -13.60
CA GLU A 251 -18.30 -3.21 -12.74
C GLU A 251 -19.08 -4.41 -13.26
N LYS A 252 -18.54 -5.62 -13.12
CA LYS A 252 -19.14 -6.81 -13.72
C LYS A 252 -19.30 -7.93 -12.71
N GLY A 253 -20.56 -8.42 -12.59
CA GLY A 253 -20.85 -9.63 -11.82
C GLY A 253 -20.21 -10.87 -12.43
N ASN A 254 -19.64 -11.73 -11.60
CA ASN A 254 -19.00 -12.98 -11.98
C ASN A 254 -19.31 -14.06 -10.94
N ASP A 255 -19.69 -15.26 -11.39
CA ASP A 255 -20.01 -16.42 -10.57
C ASP A 255 -19.00 -17.57 -10.70
N SER A 256 -17.99 -17.41 -11.56
CA SER A 256 -17.00 -18.43 -11.88
C SER A 256 -15.67 -18.25 -11.14
N TYR A 257 -15.30 -17.02 -10.75
CA TYR A 257 -14.06 -16.78 -10.02
C TYR A 257 -14.10 -17.41 -8.62
N TYR A 258 -13.19 -18.33 -8.37
CA TYR A 258 -13.16 -19.15 -7.16
C TYR A 258 -13.07 -18.29 -5.89
N LEU A 259 -12.19 -17.31 -5.86
CA LEU A 259 -11.97 -16.42 -4.70
C LEU A 259 -13.24 -15.61 -4.38
N LEU A 260 -13.90 -15.05 -5.39
CA LEU A 260 -15.16 -14.31 -5.22
C LEU A 260 -16.27 -15.19 -4.64
N LYS A 261 -16.35 -16.44 -5.10
CA LYS A 261 -17.41 -17.39 -4.71
C LYS A 261 -17.22 -17.95 -3.31
N LYS A 262 -15.96 -18.07 -2.85
CA LYS A 262 -15.61 -18.74 -1.59
C LYS A 262 -15.41 -17.80 -0.42
N THR A 263 -15.38 -16.51 -0.65
CA THR A 263 -15.17 -15.50 0.38
C THR A 263 -16.51 -14.90 0.81
N ALA A 264 -16.82 -14.97 2.11
CA ALA A 264 -18.04 -14.40 2.69
C ALA A 264 -17.98 -12.87 2.86
N LYS A 265 -16.78 -12.31 2.92
CA LYS A 265 -16.55 -10.87 3.06
C LYS A 265 -16.77 -10.14 1.72
N PRO A 266 -17.08 -8.84 1.74
CA PRO A 266 -17.07 -8.04 0.52
C PRO A 266 -15.74 -8.17 -0.19
N ILE A 267 -15.73 -8.70 -1.40
CA ILE A 267 -14.53 -8.96 -2.19
C ILE A 267 -14.71 -8.55 -3.64
N VAL A 268 -13.64 -7.98 -4.21
CA VAL A 268 -13.57 -7.65 -5.63
C VAL A 268 -12.25 -8.10 -6.24
N ILE A 269 -12.27 -8.37 -7.55
CA ILE A 269 -11.06 -8.53 -8.37
C ILE A 269 -10.93 -7.26 -9.22
N ALA A 270 -9.85 -6.54 -9.03
CA ALA A 270 -9.51 -5.33 -9.77
C ALA A 270 -8.55 -5.69 -10.92
N GLU A 271 -9.09 -5.81 -12.13
CA GLU A 271 -8.33 -5.94 -13.37
C GLU A 271 -7.85 -4.56 -13.78
N CYS A 272 -6.60 -4.24 -13.46
CA CYS A 272 -6.08 -2.85 -13.53
C CYS A 272 -5.79 -2.36 -14.94
N GLY A 273 -5.74 -3.26 -15.93
CA GLY A 273 -5.55 -2.99 -17.36
C GLY A 273 -5.25 -4.29 -18.12
N PHE A 274 -5.03 -4.19 -19.43
CA PHE A 274 -4.81 -5.35 -20.28
C PHE A 274 -3.33 -5.50 -20.65
N LEU A 275 -2.70 -6.57 -20.21
CA LEU A 275 -1.33 -6.93 -20.60
C LEU A 275 -1.23 -7.35 -22.09
N SER A 276 -2.36 -7.67 -22.73
CA SER A 276 -2.45 -7.93 -24.16
C SER A 276 -2.56 -6.66 -25.01
N ASN A 277 -2.79 -5.49 -24.43
CA ASN A 277 -2.83 -4.21 -25.12
C ASN A 277 -1.47 -3.50 -24.98
N ALA A 278 -0.82 -3.15 -26.08
CA ALA A 278 0.54 -2.59 -26.07
C ALA A 278 0.64 -1.30 -25.23
N GLU A 279 -0.32 -0.38 -25.38
CA GLU A 279 -0.31 0.89 -24.65
C GLU A 279 -0.47 0.68 -23.12
N GLU A 280 -1.39 -0.22 -22.71
CA GLU A 280 -1.61 -0.49 -21.30
C GLU A 280 -0.48 -1.33 -20.70
N ALA A 281 0.05 -2.32 -21.41
CA ALA A 281 1.17 -3.14 -20.96
C ALA A 281 2.42 -2.28 -20.65
N GLU A 282 2.74 -1.31 -21.53
CA GLU A 282 3.85 -0.37 -21.27
C GLU A 282 3.60 0.52 -20.05
N LYS A 283 2.37 0.99 -19.84
CA LYS A 283 2.03 1.81 -18.67
C LYS A 283 2.08 0.99 -17.37
N LEU A 284 1.55 -0.23 -17.37
CA LEU A 284 1.40 -1.10 -16.20
C LEU A 284 2.73 -1.49 -15.55
N VAL A 285 3.84 -1.46 -16.30
CA VAL A 285 5.18 -1.72 -15.76
C VAL A 285 5.87 -0.48 -15.19
N THR A 286 5.28 0.70 -15.34
CA THR A 286 5.87 1.94 -14.81
C THR A 286 5.45 2.20 -13.37
N GLN A 287 6.40 2.60 -12.52
CA GLN A 287 6.14 2.93 -11.13
C GLN A 287 5.08 4.03 -10.96
N GLU A 288 5.13 5.04 -11.83
CA GLU A 288 4.18 6.16 -11.80
C GLU A 288 2.74 5.70 -12.06
N TYR A 289 2.52 4.87 -13.08
CA TYR A 289 1.17 4.41 -13.41
C TYR A 289 0.63 3.44 -12.35
N GLN A 290 1.46 2.52 -11.84
CA GLN A 290 1.11 1.63 -10.74
C GLN A 290 0.71 2.40 -9.48
N GLU A 291 1.43 3.47 -9.13
CA GLU A 291 1.09 4.37 -8.00
C GLU A 291 -0.28 5.03 -8.23
N ARG A 292 -0.56 5.50 -9.45
CA ARG A 292 -1.86 6.07 -9.81
C ARG A 292 -3.00 5.05 -9.74
N VAL A 293 -2.76 3.82 -10.20
CA VAL A 293 -3.73 2.71 -10.09
C VAL A 293 -4.03 2.41 -8.62
N ALA A 294 -3.00 2.18 -7.82
CA ALA A 294 -3.13 1.90 -6.38
C ALA A 294 -3.86 3.04 -5.64
N TRP A 295 -3.54 4.30 -5.96
CA TRP A 295 -4.24 5.46 -5.42
C TRP A 295 -5.73 5.47 -5.77
N ARG A 296 -6.11 5.11 -6.99
CA ARG A 296 -7.52 5.05 -7.39
C ARG A 296 -8.29 3.93 -6.68
N ILE A 297 -7.65 2.77 -6.52
CA ILE A 297 -8.23 1.68 -5.73
C ILE A 297 -8.42 2.13 -4.27
N HIS A 298 -7.39 2.74 -3.68
CA HIS A 298 -7.47 3.33 -2.33
C HIS A 298 -8.64 4.31 -2.19
N MET A 299 -8.81 5.25 -3.12
CA MET A 299 -9.93 6.20 -3.10
C MET A 299 -11.30 5.51 -3.14
N GLY A 300 -11.44 4.44 -3.93
CA GLY A 300 -12.65 3.61 -3.99
C GLY A 300 -12.93 2.91 -2.65
N ILE A 301 -11.88 2.34 -2.03
CA ILE A 301 -11.96 1.69 -0.71
C ILE A 301 -12.37 2.70 0.36
N MET A 302 -11.76 3.89 0.40
CA MET A 302 -12.08 4.93 1.39
C MET A 302 -13.52 5.41 1.27
N LYS A 303 -14.05 5.53 0.04
CA LYS A 303 -15.46 5.83 -0.19
C LYS A 303 -16.36 4.73 0.35
N TYR A 304 -16.02 3.46 0.13
CA TYR A 304 -16.78 2.33 0.64
C TYR A 304 -16.80 2.29 2.17
N ILE A 305 -15.64 2.43 2.81
CA ILE A 305 -15.55 2.47 4.29
C ILE A 305 -16.37 3.64 4.85
N GLY A 306 -16.36 4.79 4.17
CA GLY A 306 -17.13 5.98 4.55
C GLY A 306 -18.65 5.80 4.52
N THR A 307 -19.17 4.75 3.85
CA THR A 307 -20.62 4.45 3.88
C THR A 307 -21.12 3.81 5.18
N GLY A 308 -20.19 3.33 6.03
CA GLY A 308 -20.52 2.59 7.24
C GLY A 308 -21.01 1.15 7.03
N GLN A 309 -21.02 0.64 5.79
CA GLN A 309 -21.48 -0.73 5.47
C GLN A 309 -20.39 -1.81 5.64
N THR A 310 -19.47 -1.55 6.55
CA THR A 310 -18.34 -2.44 6.87
C THR A 310 -18.65 -3.42 8.00
N ALA A 311 -19.84 -3.36 8.57
CA ALA A 311 -20.31 -4.27 9.63
C ALA A 311 -20.95 -5.54 9.05
#